data_65bce9957ddf4c620237b47bf06d24c8
#
_entry.id   65bce9957ddf4c620237b47bf06d24c8
#
_cell.length_a   1.000
_cell.length_b   1.000
_cell.length_c   1.000
_cell.angle_alpha   90.00
_cell.angle_beta   90.00
_cell.angle_gamma   90.00
#
_symmetry.space_group_name_H-M   'P 1'
#
loop_
_entity.id
_entity.type
_entity.pdbx_description
1 polymer ?
#
loop_
_entity_poly.entity_id
_entity_poly.type
_entity_poly.pdbx_seq_one_letter_code
_entity_poly.pdbx_strand_id
1 'polypeptide(L)'
;MTVDYYYNVGGFIFSVSLPQGVDAGSLLPSFNPFRCEAVQPEQCLFRITAQEHPQVPSVLDGDLLDESVNDLGYTSLFAVSDGYRVEIRHTSRAAIHHLQADSRFTSAVATVFWEDCHAGSVLCSMIRIVYSQAVLLHGAISIHASVVSHSGYAYLFMGKSGTGKSTHAALWIKYIPGTELLNDDNPVVRIQDGTAWVYGTPWSGKTPCYKNQGFPVGGMVRLRQAAATAFLPRQDIEAFVLLLPGCSAIRQDKILYGALCSTLVQLAEKVPVALLYCRPDQEAATLCFTMLANKKIDD
;
A
#
# COMPACT_ATOMS: atom_id res chain seq x y z
N MET A 1 -5.13 3.69 30.28
CA MET A 1 -4.94 2.27 29.91
C MET A 1 -5.24 2.13 28.42
N THR A 2 -4.52 1.25 27.69
CA THR A 2 -4.73 0.96 26.28
C THR A 2 -5.14 -0.49 26.10
N VAL A 3 -5.75 -0.80 24.96
CA VAL A 3 -6.10 -2.16 24.50
C VAL A 3 -5.36 -2.41 23.19
N ASP A 4 -4.68 -3.55 23.10
CA ASP A 4 -3.90 -3.92 21.92
C ASP A 4 -4.74 -4.76 20.97
N TYR A 5 -4.71 -4.38 19.68
CA TYR A 5 -5.35 -5.10 18.59
C TYR A 5 -4.27 -5.55 17.60
N TYR A 6 -4.34 -6.80 17.16
CA TYR A 6 -3.35 -7.43 16.30
C TYR A 6 -3.93 -7.70 14.92
N TYR A 7 -3.13 -7.41 13.88
CA TYR A 7 -3.53 -7.57 12.49
C TYR A 7 -2.43 -8.27 11.71
N ASN A 8 -2.82 -9.14 10.79
CA ASN A 8 -1.91 -9.82 9.88
C ASN A 8 -2.22 -9.39 8.44
N VAL A 9 -1.30 -8.69 7.81
CA VAL A 9 -1.42 -8.20 6.42
C VAL A 9 -0.24 -8.73 5.62
N GLY A 10 -0.49 -9.56 4.61
CA GLY A 10 0.57 -10.13 3.77
C GLY A 10 1.57 -11.00 4.54
N GLY A 11 1.16 -11.59 5.67
CA GLY A 11 2.05 -12.38 6.53
C GLY A 11 2.86 -11.55 7.53
N PHE A 12 2.66 -10.22 7.58
CA PHE A 12 3.27 -9.34 8.56
C PHE A 12 2.26 -9.01 9.67
N ILE A 13 2.61 -9.34 10.91
CA ILE A 13 1.79 -9.05 12.08
C ILE A 13 2.24 -7.73 12.68
N PHE A 14 1.29 -6.89 13.07
CA PHE A 14 1.54 -5.64 13.78
C PHE A 14 0.44 -5.38 14.82
N SER A 15 0.73 -4.53 15.78
CA SER A 15 -0.23 -4.15 16.82
C SER A 15 -0.59 -2.67 16.76
N VAL A 16 -1.87 -2.40 17.08
CA VAL A 16 -2.42 -1.06 17.27
C VAL A 16 -2.98 -0.97 18.68
N SER A 17 -2.37 -0.14 19.52
CA SER A 17 -2.84 0.13 20.89
C SER A 17 -3.76 1.34 20.85
N LEU A 18 -5.02 1.16 21.28
CA LEU A 18 -6.02 2.22 21.35
C LEU A 18 -6.38 2.54 22.81
N PRO A 19 -6.81 3.77 23.12
CA PRO A 19 -7.35 4.10 24.43
C PRO A 19 -8.51 3.19 24.82
N GLN A 20 -8.61 2.86 26.11
CA GLN A 20 -9.73 2.08 26.63
C GLN A 20 -11.05 2.78 26.34
N GLY A 21 -12.03 2.05 25.78
CA GLY A 21 -13.33 2.59 25.34
C GLY A 21 -13.40 2.96 23.86
N VAL A 22 -12.27 2.97 23.14
CA VAL A 22 -12.26 3.13 21.69
C VAL A 22 -12.41 1.75 21.04
N ASP A 23 -13.50 1.54 20.30
CA ASP A 23 -13.72 0.29 19.56
C ASP A 23 -12.99 0.27 18.22
N ALA A 24 -12.00 -0.62 18.11
CA ALA A 24 -11.22 -0.77 16.89
C ALA A 24 -12.06 -1.23 15.69
N GLY A 25 -13.10 -2.04 15.91
CA GLY A 25 -13.96 -2.55 14.84
C GLY A 25 -14.74 -1.44 14.15
N SER A 26 -15.22 -0.47 14.91
CA SER A 26 -15.93 0.71 14.38
C SER A 26 -14.97 1.77 13.85
N LEU A 27 -13.82 1.96 14.49
CA LEU A 27 -12.84 2.99 14.10
C LEU A 27 -12.09 2.60 12.82
N LEU A 28 -11.74 1.32 12.67
CA LEU A 28 -10.94 0.74 11.59
C LEU A 28 -11.68 -0.43 10.91
N PRO A 29 -12.88 -0.23 10.34
CA PRO A 29 -13.71 -1.33 9.84
C PRO A 29 -13.03 -2.14 8.72
N SER A 30 -12.20 -1.52 7.89
CA SER A 30 -11.44 -2.18 6.83
C SER A 30 -10.40 -3.18 7.34
N PHE A 31 -10.00 -3.08 8.62
CA PHE A 31 -9.03 -3.97 9.25
C PHE A 31 -9.67 -5.25 9.83
N ASN A 32 -10.98 -5.31 9.96
CA ASN A 32 -11.66 -6.47 10.56
C ASN A 32 -11.29 -7.82 9.89
N PRO A 33 -11.18 -7.94 8.54
CA PRO A 33 -10.78 -9.20 7.91
C PRO A 33 -9.33 -9.61 8.17
N PHE A 34 -8.50 -8.69 8.67
CA PHE A 34 -7.07 -8.89 8.93
C PHE A 34 -6.76 -9.12 10.41
N ARG A 35 -7.77 -9.11 11.27
CA ARG A 35 -7.61 -9.31 12.71
C ARG A 35 -7.06 -10.71 13.00
N CYS A 36 -6.08 -10.80 13.90
CA CYS A 36 -5.48 -12.06 14.32
C CYS A 36 -5.35 -12.11 15.86
N GLU A 37 -4.92 -13.26 16.34
CA GLU A 37 -4.61 -13.45 17.76
C GLU A 37 -3.38 -12.65 18.17
N ALA A 38 -3.28 -12.36 19.47
CA ALA A 38 -2.13 -11.72 20.07
C ALA A 38 -0.88 -12.57 19.89
N VAL A 39 0.23 -11.94 19.59
CA VAL A 39 1.55 -12.57 19.45
C VAL A 39 2.54 -11.92 20.40
N GLN A 40 3.69 -12.58 20.58
CA GLN A 40 4.77 -11.96 21.35
C GLN A 40 5.30 -10.69 20.66
N PRO A 41 5.74 -9.70 21.43
CA PRO A 41 6.22 -8.42 20.92
C PRO A 41 7.25 -8.53 19.79
N GLU A 42 8.14 -9.49 19.85
CA GLU A 42 9.24 -9.72 18.91
C GLU A 42 8.75 -10.26 17.55
N GLN A 43 7.53 -10.76 17.50
CA GLN A 43 6.87 -11.28 16.29
C GLN A 43 6.13 -10.16 15.53
N CYS A 44 5.95 -8.99 16.16
CA CYS A 44 5.35 -7.83 15.48
C CYS A 44 6.37 -7.14 14.58
N LEU A 45 5.96 -6.87 13.34
CA LEU A 45 6.72 -6.03 12.42
C LEU A 45 6.88 -4.61 12.99
N PHE A 46 5.81 -4.06 13.56
CA PHE A 46 5.81 -2.78 14.26
C PHE A 46 4.67 -2.71 15.28
N ARG A 47 4.74 -1.70 16.13
CA ARG A 47 3.69 -1.31 17.05
C ARG A 47 3.37 0.15 16.89
N ILE A 48 2.09 0.48 16.86
CA ILE A 48 1.62 1.85 16.87
C ILE A 48 0.69 2.07 18.07
N THR A 49 1.03 3.07 18.91
CA THR A 49 0.19 3.48 20.04
C THR A 49 -0.55 4.74 19.64
N ALA A 50 -1.87 4.67 19.55
CA ALA A 50 -2.71 5.83 19.34
C ALA A 50 -3.13 6.40 20.70
N GLN A 51 -2.91 7.68 20.89
CA GLN A 51 -3.21 8.40 22.12
C GLN A 51 -4.01 9.66 21.83
N GLU A 52 -4.72 10.12 22.84
CA GLU A 52 -5.37 11.41 22.78
C GLU A 52 -4.32 12.51 22.70
N HIS A 53 -4.67 13.57 22.01
CA HIS A 53 -3.79 14.70 21.77
C HIS A 53 -3.35 15.34 23.11
N PRO A 54 -2.10 15.14 23.57
CA PRO A 54 -1.53 16.01 24.57
C PRO A 54 -1.30 17.38 23.92
N GLN A 55 -1.19 18.43 24.68
CA GLN A 55 -0.80 19.72 24.12
C GLN A 55 0.51 19.55 23.34
N VAL A 56 0.44 19.64 22.01
CA VAL A 56 1.61 19.50 21.15
C VAL A 56 2.55 20.67 21.44
N PRO A 57 3.87 20.44 21.58
CA PRO A 57 4.83 21.53 21.68
C PRO A 57 4.66 22.51 20.52
N SER A 58 4.67 23.79 20.79
CA SER A 58 4.42 24.87 19.82
C SER A 58 5.48 24.97 18.71
N VAL A 59 6.61 24.28 18.86
CA VAL A 59 7.70 24.19 17.87
C VAL A 59 8.15 22.74 17.80
N LEU A 60 7.93 22.13 16.65
CA LEU A 60 8.42 20.79 16.35
C LEU A 60 9.59 20.93 15.37
N ASP A 61 10.80 20.61 15.84
CA ASP A 61 12.01 20.58 15.01
C ASP A 61 11.90 19.44 13.98
N GLY A 62 12.54 19.62 12.84
CA GLY A 62 12.66 18.62 11.79
C GLY A 62 12.79 19.22 10.40
N ASP A 63 13.50 18.50 9.52
CA ASP A 63 13.67 18.87 8.13
C ASP A 63 12.47 18.35 7.30
N LEU A 64 11.79 19.25 6.61
CA LEU A 64 10.68 18.89 5.72
C LEU A 64 11.22 18.05 4.54
N LEU A 65 10.71 16.83 4.38
CA LEU A 65 11.09 15.90 3.31
C LEU A 65 10.09 15.89 2.15
N ASP A 66 8.80 15.96 2.47
CA ASP A 66 7.73 15.90 1.47
C ASP A 66 6.45 16.57 1.97
N GLU A 67 5.71 17.16 1.04
CA GLU A 67 4.36 17.67 1.27
C GLU A 67 3.44 17.21 0.13
N SER A 68 2.26 16.77 0.50
CA SER A 68 1.25 16.34 -0.47
C SER A 68 -0.15 16.75 -0.05
N VAL A 69 -1.01 16.92 -1.04
CA VAL A 69 -2.45 17.08 -0.84
C VAL A 69 -3.14 15.91 -1.52
N ASN A 70 -3.93 15.16 -0.78
CA ASN A 70 -4.63 13.97 -1.24
C ASN A 70 -6.06 13.94 -0.69
N ASP A 71 -6.78 12.84 -0.88
CA ASP A 71 -8.17 12.69 -0.43
C ASP A 71 -8.35 12.83 1.10
N LEU A 72 -7.27 12.71 1.89
CA LEU A 72 -7.26 12.94 3.34
C LEU A 72 -6.95 14.39 3.72
N GLY A 73 -6.63 15.24 2.76
CA GLY A 73 -6.20 16.61 2.96
C GLY A 73 -4.70 16.79 2.85
N TYR A 74 -4.10 17.54 3.76
CA TYR A 74 -2.69 17.91 3.74
C TYR A 74 -1.87 16.92 4.56
N THR A 75 -0.78 16.43 3.97
CA THR A 75 0.17 15.53 4.64
C THR A 75 1.56 16.10 4.48
N SER A 76 2.28 16.29 5.59
CA SER A 76 3.70 16.73 5.60
C SER A 76 4.55 15.68 6.31
N LEU A 77 5.69 15.33 5.72
CA LEU A 77 6.67 14.39 6.27
C LEU A 77 7.94 15.13 6.64
N PHE A 78 8.43 14.89 7.84
CA PHE A 78 9.65 15.49 8.37
C PHE A 78 10.64 14.41 8.82
N ALA A 79 11.94 14.66 8.59
CA ALA A 79 13.00 13.96 9.30
C ALA A 79 13.22 14.64 10.66
N VAL A 80 13.30 13.85 11.73
CA VAL A 80 13.60 14.30 13.08
C VAL A 80 14.81 13.52 13.63
N SER A 81 15.37 13.95 14.79
CA SER A 81 16.58 13.33 15.35
C SER A 81 16.51 11.81 15.49
N ASP A 82 15.34 11.27 15.85
CA ASP A 82 15.16 9.87 16.21
C ASP A 82 14.29 9.08 15.20
N GLY A 83 14.03 9.67 14.02
CA GLY A 83 13.20 9.02 12.99
C GLY A 83 12.40 9.99 12.14
N TYR A 84 11.08 9.81 12.12
CA TYR A 84 10.20 10.56 11.23
C TYR A 84 8.96 11.07 11.96
N ARG A 85 8.52 12.26 11.56
CA ARG A 85 7.22 12.82 11.96
C ARG A 85 6.37 13.04 10.72
N VAL A 86 5.09 12.67 10.83
CA VAL A 86 4.08 12.96 9.82
C VAL A 86 2.98 13.80 10.45
N GLU A 87 2.59 14.84 9.76
CA GLU A 87 1.47 15.70 10.10
C GLU A 87 0.35 15.51 9.09
N ILE A 88 -0.87 15.26 9.58
CA ILE A 88 -2.05 15.10 8.74
C ILE A 88 -3.14 16.05 9.23
N ARG A 89 -3.70 16.85 8.30
CA ARG A 89 -4.85 17.72 8.55
C ARG A 89 -5.82 17.68 7.38
N HIS A 90 -7.10 17.52 7.67
CA HIS A 90 -8.11 17.38 6.62
C HIS A 90 -8.32 18.67 5.81
N THR A 91 -8.25 19.83 6.45
CA THR A 91 -8.27 21.14 5.79
C THR A 91 -7.16 22.03 6.33
N SER A 92 -6.86 23.13 5.64
CA SER A 92 -5.83 24.09 6.09
C SER A 92 -6.08 24.69 7.48
N ARG A 93 -7.31 24.60 8.01
CA ARG A 93 -7.73 25.12 9.32
C ARG A 93 -8.09 24.03 10.32
N ALA A 94 -8.06 22.74 9.93
CA ALA A 94 -8.34 21.63 10.82
C ALA A 94 -7.19 21.40 11.82
N ALA A 95 -7.49 20.69 12.89
CA ALA A 95 -6.50 20.19 13.83
C ALA A 95 -5.45 19.34 13.11
N ILE A 96 -4.21 19.39 13.58
CA ILE A 96 -3.10 18.60 13.01
C ILE A 96 -2.94 17.36 13.85
N HIS A 97 -3.16 16.20 13.23
CA HIS A 97 -2.85 14.92 13.82
C HIS A 97 -1.38 14.60 13.56
N HIS A 98 -0.71 14.01 14.54
CA HIS A 98 0.72 13.73 14.48
C HIS A 98 1.01 12.23 14.56
N LEU A 99 1.92 11.77 13.74
CA LEU A 99 2.54 10.46 13.84
C LEU A 99 4.04 10.67 14.04
N GLN A 100 4.62 10.04 15.05
CA GLN A 100 6.05 9.96 15.23
C GLN A 100 6.47 8.50 15.20
N ALA A 101 7.44 8.17 14.35
CA ALA A 101 7.98 6.81 14.20
C ALA A 101 9.50 6.83 14.33
N ASP A 102 10.06 5.74 14.84
CA ASP A 102 11.51 5.54 14.81
C ASP A 102 12.02 5.36 13.37
N SER A 103 13.33 5.44 13.19
CA SER A 103 13.99 5.40 11.87
C SER A 103 13.79 4.09 11.10
N ARG A 104 13.36 3.00 11.76
CA ARG A 104 13.08 1.70 11.15
C ARG A 104 11.59 1.38 11.09
N PHE A 105 10.74 2.28 11.56
CA PHE A 105 9.30 2.08 11.65
C PHE A 105 8.88 0.83 12.44
N THR A 106 9.64 0.49 13.49
CA THR A 106 9.30 -0.62 14.39
C THR A 106 8.39 -0.18 15.52
N SER A 107 8.44 1.10 15.90
CA SER A 107 7.59 1.72 16.91
C SER A 107 7.11 3.08 16.45
N ALA A 108 5.84 3.36 16.69
CA ALA A 108 5.25 4.64 16.35
C ALA A 108 4.21 5.08 17.39
N VAL A 109 4.06 6.40 17.53
CA VAL A 109 3.02 7.04 18.35
C VAL A 109 2.17 7.91 17.44
N ALA A 110 0.87 7.63 17.42
CA ALA A 110 -0.12 8.42 16.72
C ALA A 110 -0.89 9.29 17.71
N THR A 111 -0.80 10.59 17.58
CA THR A 111 -1.57 11.56 18.37
C THR A 111 -2.76 12.00 17.57
N VAL A 112 -3.95 11.59 17.99
CA VAL A 112 -5.21 11.73 17.26
C VAL A 112 -6.23 12.54 18.07
N PHE A 113 -6.92 13.44 17.40
CA PHE A 113 -8.10 14.11 17.96
C PHE A 113 -9.32 13.21 17.75
N TRP A 114 -9.78 12.54 18.81
CA TRP A 114 -10.87 11.57 18.71
C TRP A 114 -12.23 12.20 18.38
N GLU A 115 -12.41 13.49 18.68
CA GLU A 115 -13.62 14.25 18.34
C GLU A 115 -13.68 14.62 16.85
N ASP A 116 -12.58 14.48 16.10
CA ASP A 116 -12.56 14.69 14.66
C ASP A 116 -13.29 13.53 13.97
N CYS A 117 -14.30 13.85 13.16
CA CYS A 117 -15.05 12.85 12.39
C CYS A 117 -14.17 12.06 11.40
N HIS A 118 -12.97 12.55 11.10
CA HIS A 118 -11.96 11.88 10.25
C HIS A 118 -10.93 11.07 11.05
N ALA A 119 -11.00 11.00 12.38
CA ALA A 119 -10.00 10.34 13.24
C ALA A 119 -9.67 8.91 12.78
N GLY A 120 -10.68 8.11 12.43
CA GLY A 120 -10.49 6.75 11.93
C GLY A 120 -9.74 6.70 10.60
N SER A 121 -10.08 7.58 9.65
CA SER A 121 -9.41 7.67 8.35
C SER A 121 -7.96 8.15 8.47
N VAL A 122 -7.72 9.09 9.39
CA VAL A 122 -6.38 9.59 9.69
C VAL A 122 -5.53 8.48 10.31
N LEU A 123 -6.04 7.79 11.32
CA LEU A 123 -5.31 6.67 11.95
C LEU A 123 -5.05 5.55 10.94
N CYS A 124 -6.04 5.19 10.10
CA CYS A 124 -5.88 4.22 9.01
C CYS A 124 -4.71 4.61 8.09
N SER A 125 -4.57 5.90 7.76
CA SER A 125 -3.48 6.41 6.92
C SER A 125 -2.15 6.43 7.63
N MET A 126 -2.12 6.74 8.92
CA MET A 126 -0.90 6.65 9.74
C MET A 126 -0.38 5.22 9.80
N ILE A 127 -1.26 4.24 10.02
CA ILE A 127 -0.91 2.81 10.01
C ILE A 127 -0.37 2.41 8.62
N ARG A 128 -0.98 2.89 7.51
CA ARG A 128 -0.48 2.64 6.15
C ARG A 128 0.92 3.18 5.94
N ILE A 129 1.20 4.39 6.42
CA ILE A 129 2.53 5.01 6.30
C ILE A 129 3.57 4.17 7.05
N VAL A 130 3.31 3.81 8.31
CA VAL A 130 4.21 2.96 9.10
C VAL A 130 4.42 1.61 8.42
N TYR A 131 3.33 0.93 8.04
CA TYR A 131 3.38 -0.37 7.37
C TYR A 131 4.21 -0.33 6.09
N SER A 132 3.96 0.68 5.22
CA SER A 132 4.63 0.77 3.92
C SER A 132 6.15 0.97 4.04
N GLN A 133 6.64 1.59 5.11
CA GLN A 133 8.06 1.75 5.35
C GLN A 133 8.65 0.51 6.06
N ALA A 134 7.94 -0.02 7.07
CA ALA A 134 8.42 -1.17 7.84
C ALA A 134 8.63 -2.42 6.95
N VAL A 135 7.73 -2.70 6.01
CA VAL A 135 7.82 -3.89 5.14
C VAL A 135 9.01 -3.84 4.17
N LEU A 136 9.56 -2.65 3.86
CA LEU A 136 10.69 -2.52 2.92
C LEU A 136 11.90 -3.32 3.39
N LEU A 137 12.20 -3.30 4.68
CA LEU A 137 13.34 -4.00 5.28
C LEU A 137 13.15 -5.54 5.29
N HIS A 138 11.97 -6.02 4.91
CA HIS A 138 11.60 -7.44 4.89
C HIS A 138 11.29 -7.97 3.49
N GLY A 139 11.82 -7.33 2.45
CA GLY A 139 11.65 -7.77 1.06
C GLY A 139 10.22 -7.65 0.54
N ALA A 140 9.48 -6.67 1.04
CA ALA A 140 8.12 -6.37 0.59
C ALA A 140 7.94 -4.88 0.28
N ILE A 141 6.96 -4.57 -0.58
CA ILE A 141 6.65 -3.21 -1.01
C ILE A 141 5.14 -2.97 -1.00
N SER A 142 4.71 -1.82 -0.52
CA SER A 142 3.38 -1.29 -0.81
C SER A 142 3.42 -0.55 -2.14
N ILE A 143 2.49 -0.86 -3.05
CA ILE A 143 2.48 -0.31 -4.39
C ILE A 143 1.09 0.23 -4.76
N HIS A 144 1.04 1.42 -5.36
CA HIS A 144 -0.22 2.03 -5.80
C HIS A 144 -0.72 1.34 -7.09
N ALA A 145 -1.59 0.34 -6.91
CA ALA A 145 -2.11 -0.51 -7.99
C ALA A 145 -3.54 -0.97 -7.70
N SER A 146 -4.28 -1.30 -8.78
CA SER A 146 -5.48 -2.12 -8.70
C SER A 146 -5.11 -3.55 -9.07
N VAL A 147 -5.61 -4.54 -8.33
CA VAL A 147 -5.22 -5.95 -8.47
C VAL A 147 -6.43 -6.83 -8.64
N VAL A 148 -6.36 -7.69 -9.65
CA VAL A 148 -7.33 -8.76 -9.87
C VAL A 148 -6.67 -10.12 -9.69
N SER A 149 -7.44 -11.12 -9.25
CA SER A 149 -7.06 -12.53 -9.24
C SER A 149 -7.78 -13.29 -10.35
N HIS A 150 -7.07 -14.19 -11.01
CA HIS A 150 -7.62 -15.09 -12.03
C HIS A 150 -6.81 -16.39 -12.07
N SER A 151 -7.49 -17.54 -12.06
CA SER A 151 -6.87 -18.88 -12.20
C SER A 151 -5.66 -19.10 -11.27
N GLY A 152 -5.77 -18.68 -9.99
CA GLY A 152 -4.72 -18.87 -8.97
C GLY A 152 -3.55 -17.88 -9.03
N TYR A 153 -3.57 -16.90 -9.91
CA TYR A 153 -2.58 -15.83 -10.02
C TYR A 153 -3.23 -14.46 -9.84
N ALA A 154 -2.43 -13.44 -9.52
CA ALA A 154 -2.89 -12.07 -9.47
C ALA A 154 -2.13 -11.16 -10.45
N TYR A 155 -2.85 -10.17 -10.99
CA TYR A 155 -2.36 -9.23 -11.99
C TYR A 155 -2.55 -7.80 -11.49
N LEU A 156 -1.45 -7.02 -11.50
CA LEU A 156 -1.40 -5.67 -10.96
C LEU A 156 -1.44 -4.64 -12.08
N PHE A 157 -2.33 -3.67 -11.95
CA PHE A 157 -2.44 -2.52 -12.86
C PHE A 157 -1.98 -1.27 -12.15
N MET A 158 -0.89 -0.67 -12.66
CA MET A 158 -0.21 0.49 -12.08
C MET A 158 -0.38 1.73 -12.97
N GLY A 159 -0.17 2.89 -12.42
CA GLY A 159 -0.22 4.17 -13.15
C GLY A 159 -0.45 5.34 -12.19
N LYS A 160 -0.32 6.56 -12.69
CA LYS A 160 -0.66 7.76 -11.92
C LYS A 160 -2.14 7.73 -11.51
N SER A 161 -2.51 8.52 -10.50
CA SER A 161 -3.93 8.73 -10.17
C SER A 161 -4.69 9.19 -11.42
N GLY A 162 -5.91 8.67 -11.62
CA GLY A 162 -6.73 8.97 -12.80
C GLY A 162 -6.32 8.27 -14.11
N THR A 163 -5.28 7.43 -14.12
CA THR A 163 -4.87 6.69 -15.36
C THR A 163 -5.89 5.62 -15.79
N GLY A 164 -6.76 5.15 -14.88
CA GLY A 164 -7.77 4.13 -15.18
C GLY A 164 -7.44 2.74 -14.64
N LYS A 165 -6.63 2.62 -13.57
CA LYS A 165 -6.30 1.33 -12.92
C LYS A 165 -7.54 0.54 -12.52
N SER A 166 -8.41 1.12 -11.70
CA SER A 166 -9.66 0.51 -11.25
C SER A 166 -10.61 0.23 -12.42
N THR A 167 -10.63 1.09 -13.43
CA THR A 167 -11.39 0.87 -14.65
C THR A 167 -10.89 -0.36 -15.41
N HIS A 168 -9.56 -0.52 -15.54
CA HIS A 168 -8.99 -1.68 -16.23
C HIS A 168 -9.23 -2.99 -15.45
N ALA A 169 -9.15 -2.95 -14.12
CA ALA A 169 -9.54 -4.07 -13.26
C ALA A 169 -11.02 -4.45 -13.46
N ALA A 170 -11.91 -3.46 -13.50
CA ALA A 170 -13.34 -3.69 -13.77
C ALA A 170 -13.59 -4.28 -15.17
N LEU A 171 -12.82 -3.89 -16.18
CA LEU A 171 -12.89 -4.48 -17.52
C LEU A 171 -12.42 -5.95 -17.53
N TRP A 172 -11.38 -6.29 -16.78
CA TRP A 172 -10.99 -7.69 -16.60
C TRP A 172 -12.10 -8.51 -15.95
N ILE A 173 -12.70 -8.02 -14.86
CA ILE A 173 -13.81 -8.69 -14.17
C ILE A 173 -15.01 -8.87 -15.13
N LYS A 174 -15.28 -7.87 -15.97
CA LYS A 174 -16.41 -7.90 -16.91
C LYS A 174 -16.22 -8.85 -18.07
N TYR A 175 -15.02 -8.94 -18.64
CA TYR A 175 -14.78 -9.61 -19.91
C TYR A 175 -13.99 -10.92 -19.82
N ILE A 176 -13.38 -11.20 -18.66
CA ILE A 176 -12.57 -12.40 -18.42
C ILE A 176 -13.23 -13.22 -17.30
N PRO A 177 -13.99 -14.28 -17.63
CA PRO A 177 -14.71 -15.08 -16.64
C PRO A 177 -13.77 -15.63 -15.56
N GLY A 178 -14.23 -15.65 -14.31
CA GLY A 178 -13.44 -16.13 -13.17
C GLY A 178 -12.41 -15.13 -12.62
N THR A 179 -12.48 -13.87 -13.07
CA THR A 179 -11.67 -12.78 -12.52
C THR A 179 -12.36 -12.10 -11.36
N GLU A 180 -11.65 -11.86 -10.28
CA GLU A 180 -12.13 -11.14 -9.08
C GLU A 180 -11.20 -10.01 -8.68
N LEU A 181 -11.77 -8.95 -8.09
CA LEU A 181 -10.98 -7.89 -7.45
C LEU A 181 -10.32 -8.43 -6.19
N LEU A 182 -9.02 -8.22 -6.03
CA LEU A 182 -8.26 -8.54 -4.82
C LEU A 182 -8.02 -7.30 -3.95
N ASN A 183 -7.59 -6.20 -4.57
CA ASN A 183 -7.36 -4.91 -3.90
C ASN A 183 -7.43 -3.76 -4.91
N ASP A 184 -7.85 -2.58 -4.48
CA ASP A 184 -7.97 -1.40 -5.36
C ASP A 184 -7.36 -0.16 -4.71
N ASP A 185 -6.07 -0.16 -4.43
CA ASP A 185 -5.27 1.02 -4.11
C ASP A 185 -3.84 0.69 -3.65
N ASN A 186 -3.68 -0.02 -2.50
CA ASN A 186 -2.38 -0.25 -1.86
C ASN A 186 -2.16 -1.73 -1.50
N PRO A 187 -2.11 -2.65 -2.47
CA PRO A 187 -1.68 -4.02 -2.22
C PRO A 187 -0.23 -4.05 -1.73
N VAL A 188 0.15 -5.13 -1.03
CA VAL A 188 1.54 -5.41 -0.71
C VAL A 188 2.07 -6.55 -1.57
N VAL A 189 3.23 -6.32 -2.19
CA VAL A 189 3.97 -7.34 -2.94
C VAL A 189 5.17 -7.78 -2.13
N ARG A 190 5.39 -9.08 -2.01
CA ARG A 190 6.44 -9.70 -1.20
C ARG A 190 7.15 -10.79 -1.98
N ILE A 191 8.48 -10.85 -1.86
CA ILE A 191 9.25 -12.01 -2.32
C ILE A 191 9.29 -13.03 -1.19
N GLN A 192 8.78 -14.23 -1.43
CA GLN A 192 8.67 -15.30 -0.46
C GLN A 192 9.10 -16.62 -1.12
N ASP A 193 10.11 -17.28 -0.57
CA ASP A 193 10.68 -18.53 -1.11
C ASP A 193 10.97 -18.44 -2.63
N GLY A 194 11.55 -17.31 -3.04
CA GLY A 194 11.92 -17.05 -4.43
C GLY A 194 10.76 -16.67 -5.36
N THR A 195 9.52 -16.68 -4.88
CA THR A 195 8.31 -16.34 -5.63
C THR A 195 7.77 -14.97 -5.22
N ALA A 196 7.32 -14.19 -6.18
CA ALA A 196 6.61 -12.93 -5.91
C ALA A 196 5.13 -13.21 -5.59
N TRP A 197 4.67 -12.76 -4.44
CA TRP A 197 3.29 -12.83 -4.00
C TRP A 197 2.71 -11.43 -3.86
N VAL A 198 1.42 -11.27 -4.15
CA VAL A 198 0.67 -10.05 -3.85
C VAL A 198 -0.50 -10.36 -2.94
N TYR A 199 -0.70 -9.50 -1.97
CA TYR A 199 -1.73 -9.64 -0.95
C TYR A 199 -2.69 -8.45 -0.95
N GLY A 200 -3.97 -8.74 -0.68
CA GLY A 200 -4.94 -7.72 -0.34
C GLY A 200 -4.61 -7.08 1.01
N THR A 201 -5.08 -5.85 1.18
CA THR A 201 -4.76 -5.04 2.35
C THR A 201 -6.00 -4.31 2.86
N PRO A 202 -5.98 -3.76 4.09
CA PRO A 202 -7.06 -2.92 4.60
C PRO A 202 -7.17 -1.55 3.90
N TRP A 203 -6.24 -1.23 3.01
CA TRP A 203 -6.23 0.04 2.27
C TRP A 203 -6.75 -0.17 0.86
N SER A 204 -7.95 0.37 0.59
CA SER A 204 -8.62 0.33 -0.71
C SER A 204 -9.00 1.74 -1.13
N GLY A 205 -9.11 1.96 -2.43
CA GLY A 205 -9.51 3.24 -3.00
C GLY A 205 -11.03 3.41 -3.05
N LYS A 206 -11.54 3.87 -4.20
CA LYS A 206 -12.97 4.16 -4.38
C LYS A 206 -13.85 2.90 -4.31
N THR A 207 -13.28 1.73 -4.62
CA THR A 207 -13.98 0.44 -4.54
C THR A 207 -13.55 -0.27 -3.26
N PRO A 208 -14.39 -0.33 -2.21
CA PRO A 208 -14.07 -1.06 -0.99
C PRO A 208 -13.80 -2.54 -1.29
N CYS A 209 -12.57 -2.99 -1.05
CA CYS A 209 -12.17 -4.37 -1.23
C CYS A 209 -11.08 -4.73 -0.20
N TYR A 210 -11.48 -5.43 0.85
CA TYR A 210 -10.64 -5.74 2.01
C TYR A 210 -10.51 -7.25 2.18
N LYS A 211 -9.79 -7.90 1.25
CA LYS A 211 -9.59 -9.35 1.22
C LYS A 211 -8.24 -9.70 1.86
N ASN A 212 -8.25 -10.48 2.95
CA ASN A 212 -7.04 -11.05 3.53
C ASN A 212 -6.64 -12.32 2.79
N GLN A 213 -6.21 -12.15 1.55
CA GLN A 213 -5.83 -13.23 0.62
C GLN A 213 -4.56 -12.85 -0.11
N GLY A 214 -3.79 -13.85 -0.54
CA GLY A 214 -2.59 -13.67 -1.36
C GLY A 214 -2.54 -14.64 -2.52
N PHE A 215 -1.90 -14.19 -3.60
CA PHE A 215 -1.70 -14.98 -4.82
C PHE A 215 -0.30 -14.74 -5.38
N PRO A 216 0.30 -15.76 -6.06
CA PRO A 216 1.47 -15.52 -6.88
C PRO A 216 1.22 -14.45 -7.92
N VAL A 217 2.20 -13.59 -8.17
CA VAL A 217 2.09 -12.52 -9.15
C VAL A 217 2.17 -13.10 -10.57
N GLY A 218 1.10 -12.97 -11.34
CA GLY A 218 1.02 -13.34 -12.75
C GLY A 218 1.63 -12.32 -13.69
N GLY A 219 1.58 -11.03 -13.34
CA GLY A 219 2.17 -9.93 -14.09
C GLY A 219 1.87 -8.57 -13.50
N MET A 220 2.71 -7.60 -13.86
CA MET A 220 2.60 -6.21 -13.41
C MET A 220 2.59 -5.27 -14.63
N VAL A 221 1.52 -4.50 -14.79
CA VAL A 221 1.31 -3.68 -16.00
C VAL A 221 1.13 -2.22 -15.64
N ARG A 222 1.98 -1.38 -16.22
CA ARG A 222 1.79 0.07 -16.14
C ARG A 222 0.91 0.53 -17.28
N LEU A 223 -0.18 1.21 -16.93
CA LEU A 223 -1.14 1.75 -17.89
C LEU A 223 -0.72 3.14 -18.35
N ARG A 224 -0.95 3.43 -19.64
CA ARG A 224 -0.91 4.75 -20.25
C ARG A 224 -2.10 4.92 -21.18
N GLN A 225 -2.82 6.01 -21.03
CA GLN A 225 -3.91 6.36 -21.94
C GLN A 225 -3.36 6.69 -23.32
N ALA A 226 -3.94 6.08 -24.36
CA ALA A 226 -3.57 6.29 -25.76
C ALA A 226 -4.75 5.99 -26.69
N ALA A 227 -4.69 6.52 -27.91
CA ALA A 227 -5.73 6.28 -28.92
C ALA A 227 -5.71 4.86 -29.51
N ALA A 228 -4.54 4.21 -29.52
CA ALA A 228 -4.33 2.85 -30.00
C ALA A 228 -3.84 1.96 -28.87
N THR A 229 -4.31 0.69 -28.86
CA THR A 229 -3.91 -0.31 -27.88
C THR A 229 -2.59 -0.97 -28.29
N ALA A 230 -1.61 -1.00 -27.36
CA ALA A 230 -0.33 -1.67 -27.57
C ALA A 230 0.23 -2.20 -26.25
N PHE A 231 0.60 -3.48 -26.23
CA PHE A 231 1.23 -4.15 -25.10
C PHE A 231 2.73 -4.31 -25.35
N LEU A 232 3.56 -3.70 -24.50
CA LEU A 232 5.00 -3.66 -24.65
C LEU A 232 5.67 -4.33 -23.43
N PRO A 233 6.11 -5.59 -23.52
CA PRO A 233 6.89 -6.22 -22.47
C PRO A 233 8.16 -5.40 -22.16
N ARG A 234 8.55 -5.40 -20.88
CA ARG A 234 9.77 -4.75 -20.40
C ARG A 234 10.53 -5.68 -19.48
N GLN A 235 11.84 -5.62 -19.55
CA GLN A 235 12.74 -6.46 -18.75
C GLN A 235 13.81 -5.59 -18.10
N ASP A 236 14.55 -6.15 -17.14
CA ASP A 236 15.71 -5.55 -16.51
C ASP A 236 15.43 -4.10 -16.02
N ILE A 237 16.29 -3.19 -16.44
CA ILE A 237 16.18 -1.78 -16.01
C ILE A 237 14.89 -1.09 -16.48
N GLU A 238 14.34 -1.48 -17.63
CA GLU A 238 13.08 -0.90 -18.10
C GLU A 238 11.91 -1.37 -17.23
N ALA A 239 11.90 -2.62 -16.79
CA ALA A 239 10.92 -3.13 -15.84
C ALA A 239 11.03 -2.41 -14.49
N PHE A 240 12.24 -2.28 -13.95
CA PHE A 240 12.50 -1.53 -12.74
C PHE A 240 11.96 -0.10 -12.80
N VAL A 241 12.24 0.62 -13.90
CA VAL A 241 11.76 2.01 -14.11
C VAL A 241 10.23 2.09 -14.17
N LEU A 242 9.56 1.07 -14.68
CA LEU A 242 8.10 1.00 -14.68
C LEU A 242 7.51 0.75 -13.29
N LEU A 243 8.17 -0.03 -12.45
CA LEU A 243 7.69 -0.38 -11.10
C LEU A 243 7.88 0.76 -10.10
N LEU A 244 9.05 1.38 -10.08
CA LEU A 244 9.51 2.32 -9.07
C LEU A 244 8.53 3.47 -8.74
N PRO A 245 7.87 4.15 -9.70
CA PRO A 245 7.01 5.31 -9.38
C PRO A 245 5.74 4.96 -8.61
N GLY A 246 5.35 3.68 -8.56
CA GLY A 246 4.16 3.22 -7.83
C GLY A 246 4.42 2.87 -6.39
N CYS A 247 5.67 2.79 -5.95
CA CYS A 247 6.04 2.28 -4.64
C CYS A 247 6.12 3.38 -3.59
N SER A 248 5.65 3.06 -2.38
CA SER A 248 5.69 3.94 -1.22
C SER A 248 7.00 3.75 -0.47
N ALA A 249 7.87 4.76 -0.50
CA ALA A 249 9.12 4.77 0.28
C ALA A 249 9.61 6.20 0.51
N ILE A 250 10.25 6.43 1.65
CA ILE A 250 10.99 7.67 1.93
C ILE A 250 12.29 7.60 1.13
N ARG A 251 12.33 8.31 -0.01
CA ARG A 251 13.44 8.21 -0.96
C ARG A 251 14.72 8.87 -0.49
N GLN A 252 14.61 9.78 0.46
CA GLN A 252 15.73 10.45 1.11
C GLN A 252 16.46 9.53 2.10
N ASP A 253 15.79 8.51 2.63
CA ASP A 253 16.40 7.48 3.47
C ASP A 253 17.12 6.43 2.62
N LYS A 254 18.44 6.38 2.72
CA LYS A 254 19.29 5.47 1.94
C LYS A 254 19.04 3.99 2.25
N ILE A 255 18.62 3.66 3.49
CA ILE A 255 18.38 2.28 3.92
C ILE A 255 17.04 1.82 3.36
N LEU A 256 15.97 2.59 3.58
CA LEU A 256 14.63 2.27 3.08
C LEU A 256 14.59 2.26 1.55
N TYR A 257 15.21 3.25 0.91
CA TYR A 257 15.27 3.32 -0.54
C TYR A 257 16.15 2.21 -1.15
N GLY A 258 17.26 1.86 -0.51
CA GLY A 258 18.09 0.72 -0.90
C GLY A 258 17.33 -0.61 -0.81
N ALA A 259 16.56 -0.82 0.26
CA ALA A 259 15.71 -2.00 0.43
C ALA A 259 14.60 -2.06 -0.64
N LEU A 260 13.94 -0.91 -0.94
CA LEU A 260 13.01 -0.82 -2.06
C LEU A 260 13.67 -1.24 -3.38
N CYS A 261 14.82 -0.66 -3.73
CA CYS A 261 15.52 -0.96 -4.97
C CYS A 261 15.89 -2.44 -5.07
N SER A 262 16.38 -3.05 -3.99
CA SER A 262 16.71 -4.48 -3.95
C SER A 262 15.51 -5.38 -4.22
N THR A 263 14.34 -5.04 -3.65
CA THR A 263 13.09 -5.79 -3.91
C THR A 263 12.61 -5.57 -5.34
N LEU A 264 12.72 -4.36 -5.89
CA LEU A 264 12.31 -4.07 -7.28
C LEU A 264 13.17 -4.78 -8.32
N VAL A 265 14.48 -4.91 -8.09
CA VAL A 265 15.36 -5.70 -8.96
C VAL A 265 14.88 -7.16 -9.02
N GLN A 266 14.63 -7.78 -7.87
CA GLN A 266 14.11 -9.14 -7.81
C GLN A 266 12.75 -9.29 -8.51
N LEU A 267 11.85 -8.31 -8.37
CA LEU A 267 10.55 -8.32 -9.06
C LEU A 267 10.73 -8.19 -10.57
N ALA A 268 11.61 -7.30 -11.04
CA ALA A 268 11.90 -7.13 -12.46
C ALA A 268 12.46 -8.38 -13.14
N GLU A 269 13.22 -9.21 -12.38
CA GLU A 269 13.76 -10.48 -12.85
C GLU A 269 12.72 -11.63 -12.84
N LYS A 270 11.80 -11.63 -11.88
CA LYS A 270 10.92 -12.78 -11.59
C LYS A 270 9.52 -12.67 -12.16
N VAL A 271 9.04 -11.46 -12.43
CA VAL A 271 7.65 -11.18 -12.78
C VAL A 271 7.57 -10.58 -14.18
N PRO A 272 6.65 -11.03 -15.04
CA PRO A 272 6.37 -10.35 -16.29
C PRO A 272 5.92 -8.89 -16.03
N VAL A 273 6.69 -7.93 -16.56
CA VAL A 273 6.38 -6.50 -16.47
C VAL A 273 6.12 -5.93 -17.86
N ALA A 274 5.10 -5.09 -17.98
CA ALA A 274 4.77 -4.49 -19.27
C ALA A 274 4.25 -3.06 -19.13
N LEU A 275 4.34 -2.32 -20.25
CA LEU A 275 3.66 -1.07 -20.47
C LEU A 275 2.48 -1.32 -21.42
N LEU A 276 1.27 -0.95 -20.99
CA LEU A 276 0.06 -1.04 -21.81
C LEU A 276 -0.41 0.38 -22.18
N TYR A 277 -0.34 0.71 -23.45
CA TYR A 277 -1.06 1.83 -24.02
C TYR A 277 -2.47 1.40 -24.34
N CYS A 278 -3.49 2.12 -23.87
CA CYS A 278 -4.87 1.67 -24.08
C CYS A 278 -5.92 2.77 -23.89
N ARG A 279 -7.10 2.49 -24.45
CA ARG A 279 -8.38 3.07 -24.08
C ARG A 279 -9.06 2.18 -23.02
N PRO A 280 -10.06 2.69 -22.30
CA PRO A 280 -10.81 1.90 -21.32
C PRO A 280 -11.89 1.03 -22.02
N ASP A 281 -11.47 0.02 -22.79
CA ASP A 281 -12.34 -0.85 -23.60
C ASP A 281 -12.01 -2.35 -23.46
N GLN A 282 -12.83 -3.18 -24.08
CA GLN A 282 -12.68 -4.64 -24.07
C GLN A 282 -11.37 -5.08 -24.72
N GLU A 283 -10.96 -4.41 -25.81
CA GLU A 283 -9.72 -4.74 -26.55
C GLU A 283 -8.52 -4.69 -25.62
N ALA A 284 -8.42 -3.62 -24.81
CA ALA A 284 -7.33 -3.45 -23.86
C ALA A 284 -7.29 -4.58 -22.80
N ALA A 285 -8.44 -4.96 -22.24
CA ALA A 285 -8.53 -6.04 -21.27
C ALA A 285 -8.14 -7.39 -21.87
N THR A 286 -8.68 -7.70 -23.05
CA THR A 286 -8.45 -8.97 -23.75
C THR A 286 -6.99 -9.11 -24.19
N LEU A 287 -6.40 -8.05 -24.79
CA LEU A 287 -4.99 -8.05 -25.16
C LEU A 287 -4.09 -8.26 -23.95
N CYS A 288 -4.31 -7.50 -22.87
CA CYS A 288 -3.54 -7.60 -21.65
C CYS A 288 -3.61 -9.02 -21.04
N PHE A 289 -4.79 -9.61 -21.00
CA PHE A 289 -4.98 -10.99 -20.53
C PHE A 289 -4.25 -12.01 -21.40
N THR A 290 -4.44 -11.95 -22.72
CA THR A 290 -3.79 -12.87 -23.66
C THR A 290 -2.26 -12.84 -23.54
N MET A 291 -1.69 -11.63 -23.39
CA MET A 291 -0.25 -11.45 -23.31
C MET A 291 0.38 -11.90 -21.99
N LEU A 292 -0.39 -11.91 -20.89
CA LEU A 292 0.09 -12.28 -19.57
C LEU A 292 -0.31 -13.69 -19.12
N ALA A 293 -1.55 -14.09 -19.34
CA ALA A 293 -2.11 -15.32 -18.76
C ALA A 293 -1.88 -16.55 -19.65
N ASN A 294 -1.95 -16.44 -20.98
CA ASN A 294 -1.78 -17.58 -21.88
C ASN A 294 -0.36 -18.17 -21.87
N LYS A 295 0.65 -17.44 -21.41
CA LYS A 295 2.02 -17.98 -21.29
C LYS A 295 2.23 -18.96 -20.13
N LYS A 296 1.27 -19.05 -19.19
CA LYS A 296 1.38 -19.89 -17.98
C LYS A 296 0.46 -21.13 -18.01
N ILE A 297 -0.34 -21.31 -19.05
CA ILE A 297 -1.19 -22.51 -19.21
C ILE A 297 -0.43 -23.64 -19.93
N ASP A 298 0.68 -23.32 -20.61
CA ASP A 298 1.47 -24.27 -21.41
C ASP A 298 2.71 -24.83 -20.67
N ASP A 299 2.97 -24.44 -19.41
CA ASP A 299 3.98 -24.99 -18.51
C ASP A 299 3.33 -25.81 -17.36
#